data_b21ae4d7274bb8c12cc58d0852433aba
#
_entry.id   b21ae4d7274bb8c12cc58d0852433aba
#
_cell.length_a   1.000
_cell.length_b   1.000
_cell.length_c   1.000
_cell.angle_alpha   90.00
_cell.angle_beta   90.00
_cell.angle_gamma   90.00
#
_symmetry.space_group_name_H-M   'P 1'
#
loop_
_entity.id
_entity.type
_entity.pdbx_description
1 polymer ?
#
loop_
_entity_poly.entity_id
_entity_poly.type
_entity_poly.pdbx_seq_one_letter_code
_entity_poly.pdbx_strand_id
1 'polypeptide(L)'
;NNRDNNNRDNRDNGNRDNGRENYRDRNDRGRDDRNDRDRNDRGRDDRNDRNRGRDDRNDRNRNRDRFDRNRPRRDRDEFEVGEDDVLVPAAGIVDILDNYAFVRTTGYLPGQNDVYVSLGLVKKFGLRKGDAITGQVKQPRDGELRQKFNPLIKVETVNGMEPDEAKQRIEFAKLVPLYPQERLRLETEPGILTTRIIDLVSPIGKGQRGLIVSPPKAGKTMVLQAIANAITTNNPEVHLMVVLVDERPEEVTDMQRNVKGEVIASTFDRPAEDHTTVAELAIERAKRLVEMGHDVVILLDSITRLGRAYNIAAPASGRILSGGVDSAALYPPKKFFGAARNIEGGGSLTILATALVDTGSRMDEVIFEEFKGTGNMELKLERKLADKRIFPAVDINQSGTRKEELLMSPEELKINWKLRRVLTALDQQQAIELLMTKLRESKTNMEFLNQIQKTTPGIPDTSDSE
;
A
#
# COMPACT_ATOMS: atom_id res chain seq x y z
N ASN A 1 58.86 41.74 -3.27
CA ASN A 1 58.59 42.71 -4.29
C ASN A 1 57.09 42.82 -4.46
N ASN A 2 56.50 43.69 -3.76
CA ASN A 2 56.14 45.07 -4.07
C ASN A 2 55.01 45.07 -5.10
N ARG A 3 53.97 45.66 -4.92
CA ARG A 3 53.41 46.85 -4.28
C ARG A 3 52.02 46.99 -4.79
N ASP A 4 51.12 47.19 -3.94
CA ASP A 4 50.46 48.50 -3.59
C ASP A 4 49.46 48.94 -4.66
N ASN A 5 48.29 49.15 -4.24
CA ASN A 5 47.65 50.29 -3.64
C ASN A 5 46.36 50.68 -4.38
N ASN A 6 45.39 50.81 -3.64
CA ASN A 6 44.61 52.01 -3.26
C ASN A 6 43.39 52.30 -4.16
N ASN A 7 42.26 52.28 -3.57
CA ASN A 7 41.62 53.28 -2.69
C ASN A 7 40.62 54.20 -3.41
N ARG A 8 39.56 54.36 -2.78
CA ARG A 8 38.66 55.52 -2.53
C ARG A 8 37.39 55.56 -3.33
N ASP A 9 36.36 55.40 -2.57
CA ASP A 9 35.55 56.41 -1.85
C ASP A 9 34.74 57.30 -2.78
N ASN A 10 33.49 57.35 -2.63
CA ASN A 10 32.71 58.36 -1.91
C ASN A 10 31.26 58.29 -2.41
N ARG A 11 30.33 58.15 -1.47
CA ARG A 11 29.42 59.23 -0.98
C ARG A 11 28.56 59.82 -2.09
N ASP A 12 27.30 60.05 -1.93
CA ASP A 12 26.53 60.46 -0.80
C ASP A 12 25.07 60.66 -1.25
N ASN A 13 24.19 60.55 -0.31
CA ASN A 13 23.01 61.38 -0.10
C ASN A 13 21.92 61.41 -1.17
N GLY A 14 20.74 61.34 -0.77
CA GLY A 14 19.93 61.80 0.32
C GLY A 14 18.51 61.83 -0.14
N ASN A 15 17.70 61.38 0.69
CA ASN A 15 16.81 62.17 1.53
C ASN A 15 15.40 62.41 1.01
N ARG A 16 14.48 61.94 1.82
CA ARG A 16 13.24 62.64 2.24
C ARG A 16 12.14 62.76 1.18
N ASP A 17 10.90 62.61 1.51
CA ASP A 17 10.15 62.70 2.75
C ASP A 17 8.70 62.32 2.44
N ASN A 18 8.09 61.75 3.42
CA ASN A 18 6.82 62.10 4.03
C ASN A 18 5.50 62.18 3.21
N GLY A 19 4.57 61.58 3.87
CA GLY A 19 3.21 62.07 4.07
C GLY A 19 2.23 60.89 4.01
N ARG A 20 1.80 60.21 5.06
CA ARG A 20 0.78 60.67 6.04
C ARG A 20 -0.41 61.29 5.32
N GLU A 21 -1.54 60.80 5.50
CA GLU A 21 -2.52 60.59 6.53
C GLU A 21 -3.83 60.17 5.84
N ASN A 22 -4.50 59.19 6.30
CA ASN A 22 -5.51 59.21 7.37
C ASN A 22 -6.93 59.58 6.95
N TYR A 23 -7.77 58.84 7.55
CA TYR A 23 -9.12 59.03 8.04
C TYR A 23 -10.28 58.51 7.19
N ARG A 24 -10.85 57.52 7.84
CA ARG A 24 -12.14 57.52 8.59
C ARG A 24 -13.36 57.35 7.69
N ASP A 25 -14.01 56.29 7.94
CA ASP A 25 -15.03 56.03 8.97
C ASP A 25 -16.43 56.54 8.57
N ARG A 26 -17.32 55.67 8.78
CA ARG A 26 -18.74 55.76 9.13
C ARG A 26 -19.65 55.03 8.17
N ASN A 27 -20.17 53.92 8.68
CA ASN A 27 -21.44 53.85 9.45
C ASN A 27 -22.58 54.43 8.63
N ASP A 28 -23.66 53.77 8.44
CA ASP A 28 -24.59 53.28 9.45
C ASP A 28 -25.80 52.63 8.73
N ARG A 29 -26.29 51.55 9.35
CA ARG A 29 -27.72 51.28 9.63
C ARG A 29 -28.73 51.35 8.51
N GLY A 30 -29.48 50.37 8.45
CA GLY A 30 -30.68 50.01 9.12
C GLY A 30 -31.40 49.02 8.22
N ARG A 31 -31.77 47.86 8.75
CA ARG A 31 -33.03 47.61 9.41
C ARG A 31 -34.21 47.59 8.47
N ASP A 32 -34.68 46.41 8.52
CA ASP A 32 -36.07 45.94 8.82
C ASP A 32 -37.01 46.00 7.60
N ASP A 33 -37.84 45.13 7.36
CA ASP A 33 -38.64 44.20 8.14
C ASP A 33 -39.43 43.33 7.16
N ARG A 34 -39.59 42.07 7.49
CA ARG A 34 -40.83 41.33 7.70
C ARG A 34 -41.92 41.30 6.65
N ASN A 35 -42.30 40.14 6.57
CA ASN A 35 -43.71 39.60 6.51
C ASN A 35 -44.20 39.19 5.14
N ASP A 36 -44.39 37.98 5.08
CA ASP A 36 -45.49 37.11 5.57
C ASP A 36 -46.67 37.01 4.58
N ARG A 37 -47.03 35.75 4.40
CA ARG A 37 -48.37 35.22 4.17
C ARG A 37 -48.91 35.24 2.77
N ASP A 38 -49.12 34.12 2.41
CA ASP A 38 -50.27 33.22 2.52
C ASP A 38 -51.17 33.17 1.26
N ARG A 39 -51.39 31.93 0.92
CA ARG A 39 -52.69 31.33 0.58
C ARG A 39 -53.30 31.48 -0.81
N ASN A 40 -53.51 30.30 -1.28
CA ASN A 40 -54.81 29.80 -1.82
C ASN A 40 -55.34 30.51 -3.05
N ASP A 41 -55.90 29.91 -3.93
CA ASP A 41 -56.80 28.77 -4.01
C ASP A 41 -57.32 28.66 -5.47
N ARG A 42 -57.57 27.42 -5.88
CA ARG A 42 -58.73 26.98 -6.64
C ARG A 42 -59.20 27.66 -7.93
N GLY A 43 -59.49 26.81 -8.81
CA GLY A 43 -60.68 26.89 -9.66
C GLY A 43 -60.34 26.67 -11.11
N ARG A 44 -60.54 25.46 -11.66
CA ARG A 44 -61.83 25.02 -12.25
C ARG A 44 -62.33 25.87 -13.40
N ASP A 45 -62.40 25.26 -14.40
CA ASP A 45 -63.52 24.77 -15.29
C ASP A 45 -63.32 25.24 -16.70
N ASP A 46 -63.29 24.29 -17.54
CA ASP A 46 -64.40 23.75 -18.35
C ASP A 46 -64.61 24.34 -19.76
N ARG A 47 -64.69 23.38 -20.65
CA ARG A 47 -65.56 23.29 -21.79
C ARG A 47 -65.14 23.80 -23.16
N ASN A 48 -65.14 22.79 -23.97
CA ASN A 48 -65.98 22.64 -25.20
C ASN A 48 -65.49 23.43 -26.41
N ASP A 49 -65.63 23.00 -27.57
CA ASP A 49 -66.30 21.92 -28.28
C ASP A 49 -65.89 21.99 -29.75
N ARG A 50 -65.95 20.83 -30.41
CA ARG A 50 -66.41 20.64 -31.80
C ARG A 50 -65.72 21.39 -32.97
N ASN A 51 -65.16 20.72 -33.94
CA ASN A 51 -65.91 20.14 -35.03
C ASN A 51 -65.01 19.55 -36.14
N ARG A 52 -65.31 18.33 -36.51
CA ARG A 52 -65.56 17.76 -37.83
C ARG A 52 -64.74 18.16 -39.05
N GLY A 53 -64.25 17.11 -39.71
CA GLY A 53 -64.18 17.03 -41.16
C GLY A 53 -63.18 15.99 -41.66
N ARG A 54 -63.58 14.77 -41.87
CA ARG A 54 -63.46 13.91 -43.07
C ARG A 54 -62.38 14.35 -44.07
N ASP A 55 -61.43 13.45 -44.41
CA ASP A 55 -61.52 12.51 -45.53
C ASP A 55 -60.25 11.63 -45.61
N ASP A 56 -60.50 10.43 -45.57
CA ASP A 56 -60.28 9.23 -46.34
C ASP A 56 -59.08 9.16 -47.30
N ARG A 57 -58.41 8.00 -47.14
CA ARG A 57 -57.74 7.15 -48.14
C ARG A 57 -56.23 7.27 -48.35
N ASN A 58 -55.67 6.10 -48.15
CA ASN A 58 -54.46 5.54 -48.74
C ASN A 58 -53.11 5.90 -48.05
N ASP A 59 -52.61 4.98 -47.17
CA ASP A 59 -51.52 4.19 -47.58
C ASP A 59 -51.26 3.03 -46.57
N ARG A 60 -51.65 1.85 -47.04
CA ARG A 60 -51.08 0.59 -46.49
C ARG A 60 -49.69 0.48 -47.03
N ASN A 61 -48.68 0.69 -46.20
CA ASN A 61 -47.41 0.01 -46.25
C ASN A 61 -46.27 0.82 -45.60
N ARG A 62 -46.29 1.00 -44.29
CA ARG A 62 -45.10 1.45 -43.53
C ARG A 62 -45.28 1.17 -42.04
N ASN A 63 -45.50 -0.10 -41.69
CA ASN A 63 -45.47 -0.50 -40.28
C ASN A 63 -44.85 -1.90 -40.15
N ARG A 64 -43.55 -1.99 -40.45
CA ARG A 64 -42.78 -3.20 -40.18
C ARG A 64 -41.36 -2.97 -39.59
N ASP A 65 -41.03 -1.74 -39.18
CA ASP A 65 -39.69 -1.48 -38.65
C ASP A 65 -39.67 -0.71 -37.29
N ARG A 66 -40.66 -0.95 -36.42
CA ARG A 66 -40.66 -0.31 -35.09
C ARG A 66 -40.81 -1.23 -33.89
N PHE A 67 -40.60 -2.55 -34.03
CA PHE A 67 -40.75 -3.49 -32.91
C PHE A 67 -39.45 -4.23 -32.53
N ASP A 68 -38.27 -3.72 -32.88
CA ASP A 68 -37.01 -4.41 -32.51
C ASP A 68 -36.04 -3.54 -31.73
N ARG A 69 -36.54 -2.56 -30.93
CA ARG A 69 -35.65 -1.74 -30.07
C ARG A 69 -35.71 -2.05 -28.58
N ASN A 70 -36.34 -3.13 -28.18
CA ASN A 70 -36.41 -3.51 -26.76
C ASN A 70 -36.17 -5.01 -26.55
N ARG A 71 -35.17 -5.57 -27.24
CA ARG A 71 -34.55 -6.79 -26.77
C ARG A 71 -33.46 -6.38 -25.77
N PRO A 72 -33.51 -6.87 -24.51
CA PRO A 72 -32.36 -6.72 -23.63
C PRO A 72 -31.17 -7.28 -24.39
N ARG A 73 -30.08 -6.51 -24.47
CA ARG A 73 -28.79 -7.01 -24.91
C ARG A 73 -28.49 -8.22 -24.00
N ARG A 74 -28.80 -9.42 -24.48
CA ARG A 74 -28.27 -10.65 -23.92
C ARG A 74 -26.78 -10.49 -24.04
N ASP A 75 -26.10 -10.65 -22.90
CA ASP A 75 -24.65 -10.81 -22.80
C ASP A 75 -24.20 -11.89 -23.82
N ARG A 76 -23.85 -11.46 -25.02
CA ARG A 76 -23.19 -12.28 -26.04
C ARG A 76 -21.68 -12.12 -25.86
N ASP A 77 -21.19 -12.48 -24.67
CA ASP A 77 -19.77 -12.46 -24.37
C ASP A 77 -19.20 -13.88 -24.20
N GLU A 78 -19.91 -14.90 -24.61
CA GLU A 78 -19.30 -16.22 -24.82
C GLU A 78 -18.74 -16.25 -26.25
N PHE A 79 -17.43 -16.12 -26.36
CA PHE A 79 -16.75 -16.37 -27.63
C PHE A 79 -16.90 -17.87 -27.95
N GLU A 80 -17.72 -18.18 -28.99
CA GLU A 80 -17.89 -19.53 -29.48
C GLU A 80 -16.56 -20.01 -30.10
N VAL A 81 -16.09 -21.16 -29.65
CA VAL A 81 -14.93 -21.84 -30.23
C VAL A 81 -15.36 -22.59 -31.47
N GLY A 82 -14.85 -22.17 -32.64
CA GLY A 82 -15.00 -22.95 -33.87
C GLY A 82 -14.05 -24.18 -33.89
N GLU A 83 -14.43 -25.23 -34.60
CA GLU A 83 -13.60 -26.45 -34.71
C GLU A 83 -12.16 -26.20 -35.24
N ASP A 84 -11.96 -25.09 -35.96
CA ASP A 84 -10.68 -24.72 -36.57
C ASP A 84 -9.90 -23.64 -35.74
N ASP A 85 -10.35 -23.27 -34.52
CA ASP A 85 -9.69 -22.25 -33.73
C ASP A 85 -8.41 -22.79 -33.06
N VAL A 86 -7.31 -22.07 -33.21
CA VAL A 86 -6.05 -22.39 -32.54
C VAL A 86 -6.10 -21.78 -31.13
N LEU A 87 -6.04 -22.65 -30.11
CA LEU A 87 -6.00 -22.26 -28.70
C LEU A 87 -4.55 -22.34 -28.20
N VAL A 88 -4.13 -21.28 -27.50
CA VAL A 88 -2.79 -21.17 -26.91
C VAL A 88 -2.92 -21.02 -25.40
N PRO A 89 -2.10 -21.74 -24.61
CA PRO A 89 -2.12 -21.60 -23.17
C PRO A 89 -1.69 -20.19 -22.74
N ALA A 90 -2.38 -19.65 -21.75
CA ALA A 90 -2.04 -18.38 -21.12
C ALA A 90 -2.14 -18.51 -19.60
N ALA A 91 -1.26 -17.80 -18.91
CA ALA A 91 -1.26 -17.71 -17.45
C ALA A 91 -0.96 -16.27 -17.02
N GLY A 92 -1.49 -15.89 -15.87
CA GLY A 92 -1.21 -14.56 -15.31
C GLY A 92 -2.17 -14.18 -14.18
N ILE A 93 -2.14 -12.91 -13.80
CA ILE A 93 -2.91 -12.36 -12.67
C ILE A 93 -4.11 -11.60 -13.20
N VAL A 94 -5.28 -11.92 -12.67
CA VAL A 94 -6.55 -11.25 -13.04
C VAL A 94 -6.59 -9.85 -12.47
N ASP A 95 -6.77 -8.88 -13.36
CA ASP A 95 -7.00 -7.48 -13.03
C ASP A 95 -8.42 -7.09 -13.48
N ILE A 96 -9.31 -6.88 -12.52
CA ILE A 96 -10.70 -6.52 -12.78
C ILE A 96 -10.83 -5.00 -12.66
N LEU A 97 -11.29 -4.39 -13.73
CA LEU A 97 -11.63 -2.99 -13.85
C LEU A 97 -13.16 -2.82 -13.92
N ASP A 98 -13.66 -1.58 -13.90
CA ASP A 98 -15.11 -1.30 -13.79
C ASP A 98 -15.95 -2.02 -14.85
N ASN A 99 -15.51 -2.02 -16.11
CA ASN A 99 -16.30 -2.52 -17.25
C ASN A 99 -15.67 -3.71 -17.99
N TYR A 100 -14.47 -4.13 -17.61
CA TYR A 100 -13.72 -5.21 -18.27
C TYR A 100 -12.66 -5.80 -17.33
N ALA A 101 -12.15 -6.97 -17.69
CA ALA A 101 -11.07 -7.60 -16.95
C ALA A 101 -9.97 -8.07 -17.91
N PHE A 102 -8.75 -8.17 -17.37
CA PHE A 102 -7.58 -8.68 -18.08
C PHE A 102 -6.85 -9.73 -17.23
N VAL A 103 -6.15 -10.63 -17.90
CA VAL A 103 -5.06 -11.40 -17.32
C VAL A 103 -3.77 -10.69 -17.66
N ARG A 104 -3.08 -10.21 -16.64
CA ARG A 104 -1.74 -9.63 -16.76
C ARG A 104 -0.73 -10.75 -16.92
N THR A 105 -0.13 -10.87 -18.10
CA THR A 105 0.74 -12.03 -18.43
C THR A 105 2.23 -11.76 -18.16
N THR A 106 2.62 -10.48 -18.06
CA THR A 106 4.03 -10.07 -17.93
C THR A 106 4.36 -9.40 -16.61
N GLY A 107 3.51 -9.59 -15.58
CA GLY A 107 3.70 -8.99 -14.26
C GLY A 107 2.44 -8.29 -13.76
N TYR A 108 2.59 -7.12 -13.12
CA TYR A 108 1.51 -6.41 -12.43
C TYR A 108 1.02 -5.16 -13.18
N LEU A 109 1.71 -4.78 -14.25
CA LEU A 109 1.35 -3.63 -15.07
C LEU A 109 0.69 -4.06 -16.37
N PRO A 110 -0.14 -3.21 -16.98
CA PRO A 110 -0.70 -3.43 -18.30
C PRO A 110 0.37 -3.70 -19.35
N GLY A 111 0.21 -4.76 -20.14
CA GLY A 111 1.13 -5.19 -21.17
C GLY A 111 0.46 -5.44 -22.53
N GLN A 112 1.25 -5.51 -23.58
CA GLN A 112 0.76 -5.73 -24.94
C GLN A 112 0.18 -7.15 -25.12
N ASN A 113 0.67 -8.10 -24.32
CA ASN A 113 0.26 -9.51 -24.38
C ASN A 113 -0.84 -9.87 -23.37
N ASP A 114 -1.45 -8.85 -22.76
CA ASP A 114 -2.55 -9.07 -21.80
C ASP A 114 -3.74 -9.72 -22.51
N VAL A 115 -4.40 -10.59 -21.78
CA VAL A 115 -5.53 -11.38 -22.29
C VAL A 115 -6.83 -10.78 -21.78
N TYR A 116 -7.76 -10.50 -22.68
CA TYR A 116 -9.07 -9.98 -22.32
C TYR A 116 -9.93 -11.07 -21.67
N VAL A 117 -10.59 -10.75 -20.57
CA VAL A 117 -11.54 -11.61 -19.87
C VAL A 117 -12.91 -10.98 -19.86
N SER A 118 -13.91 -11.68 -20.38
CA SER A 118 -15.28 -11.18 -20.34
C SER A 118 -15.83 -11.15 -18.91
N LEU A 119 -16.68 -10.17 -18.60
CA LEU A 119 -17.33 -10.13 -17.28
C LEU A 119 -18.26 -11.34 -17.06
N GLY A 120 -18.73 -11.97 -18.14
CA GLY A 120 -19.44 -13.24 -18.08
C GLY A 120 -18.59 -14.36 -17.47
N LEU A 121 -17.33 -14.51 -17.91
CA LEU A 121 -16.38 -15.48 -17.35
C LEU A 121 -16.01 -15.12 -15.89
N VAL A 122 -15.81 -13.83 -15.60
CA VAL A 122 -15.54 -13.37 -14.21
C VAL A 122 -16.67 -13.81 -13.27
N LYS A 123 -17.92 -13.60 -13.66
CA LYS A 123 -19.09 -14.00 -12.86
C LYS A 123 -19.27 -15.51 -12.80
N LYS A 124 -19.09 -16.22 -13.93
CA LYS A 124 -19.25 -17.68 -14.04
C LYS A 124 -18.30 -18.41 -13.08
N PHE A 125 -17.03 -18.02 -13.05
CA PHE A 125 -16.01 -18.66 -12.23
C PHE A 125 -15.76 -17.97 -10.90
N GLY A 126 -16.45 -16.86 -10.59
CA GLY A 126 -16.26 -16.11 -9.35
C GLY A 126 -14.83 -15.57 -9.21
N LEU A 127 -14.23 -15.15 -10.35
CA LEU A 127 -12.87 -14.61 -10.35
C LEU A 127 -12.80 -13.29 -9.56
N ARG A 128 -11.71 -13.10 -8.87
CA ARG A 128 -11.44 -11.91 -8.06
C ARG A 128 -10.16 -11.23 -8.56
N LYS A 129 -10.07 -9.91 -8.40
CA LYS A 129 -8.82 -9.18 -8.65
C LYS A 129 -7.69 -9.80 -7.86
N GLY A 130 -6.54 -10.08 -8.51
CA GLY A 130 -5.40 -10.74 -7.90
C GLY A 130 -5.41 -12.26 -7.96
N ASP A 131 -6.44 -12.91 -8.52
CA ASP A 131 -6.39 -14.36 -8.79
C ASP A 131 -5.34 -14.67 -9.86
N ALA A 132 -4.51 -15.69 -9.63
CA ALA A 132 -3.65 -16.24 -10.66
C ALA A 132 -4.42 -17.32 -11.41
N ILE A 133 -4.54 -17.18 -12.72
CA ILE A 133 -5.26 -18.15 -13.54
C ILE A 133 -4.39 -18.75 -14.63
N THR A 134 -4.71 -19.99 -14.98
CA THR A 134 -4.28 -20.61 -16.24
C THR A 134 -5.49 -20.87 -17.11
N GLY A 135 -5.31 -20.81 -18.42
CA GLY A 135 -6.40 -21.00 -19.35
C GLY A 135 -5.96 -20.98 -20.79
N GLN A 136 -6.92 -20.93 -21.68
CA GLN A 136 -6.69 -20.96 -23.13
C GLN A 136 -7.24 -19.71 -23.79
N VAL A 137 -6.45 -19.16 -24.69
CA VAL A 137 -6.69 -17.95 -25.45
C VAL A 137 -6.81 -18.30 -26.93
N LYS A 138 -7.79 -17.69 -27.60
CA LYS A 138 -7.95 -17.84 -29.06
C LYS A 138 -6.93 -16.95 -29.78
N GLN A 139 -6.15 -17.54 -30.68
CA GLN A 139 -5.33 -16.79 -31.63
C GLN A 139 -6.18 -16.27 -32.79
N PRO A 140 -5.97 -14.99 -33.21
CA PRO A 140 -6.64 -14.47 -34.42
C PRO A 140 -6.19 -15.27 -35.65
N ARG A 141 -7.13 -15.58 -36.53
CA ARG A 141 -6.85 -16.22 -37.83
C ARG A 141 -6.22 -15.21 -38.80
N ASP A 142 -5.46 -15.70 -39.76
CA ASP A 142 -4.95 -14.88 -40.86
C ASP A 142 -6.12 -14.29 -41.64
N GLY A 143 -6.24 -12.93 -41.63
CA GLY A 143 -7.34 -12.22 -42.28
C GLY A 143 -8.46 -11.77 -41.34
N GLU A 144 -8.51 -12.18 -40.07
CA GLU A 144 -9.39 -11.58 -39.08
C GLU A 144 -8.87 -10.19 -38.67
N LEU A 145 -9.81 -9.25 -38.43
CA LEU A 145 -9.47 -7.95 -37.84
C LEU A 145 -8.78 -8.22 -36.49
N ARG A 146 -7.50 -7.91 -36.39
CA ARG A 146 -6.72 -8.06 -35.15
C ARG A 146 -7.40 -7.26 -34.05
N GLN A 147 -8.01 -7.94 -33.11
CA GLN A 147 -8.45 -7.34 -31.87
C GLN A 147 -7.19 -6.90 -31.08
N LYS A 148 -7.30 -5.78 -30.38
CA LYS A 148 -6.17 -5.24 -29.60
C LYS A 148 -5.66 -6.26 -28.57
N PHE A 149 -6.54 -7.10 -28.02
CA PHE A 149 -6.24 -8.13 -27.06
C PHE A 149 -6.97 -9.42 -27.42
N ASN A 150 -6.31 -10.55 -27.24
CA ASN A 150 -6.91 -11.86 -27.47
C ASN A 150 -7.86 -12.22 -26.32
N PRO A 151 -9.02 -12.80 -26.58
CA PRO A 151 -9.97 -13.18 -25.55
C PRO A 151 -9.58 -14.50 -24.87
N LEU A 152 -9.75 -14.57 -23.56
CA LEU A 152 -9.72 -15.82 -22.80
C LEU A 152 -11.00 -16.62 -23.12
N ILE A 153 -10.82 -17.85 -23.56
CA ILE A 153 -11.92 -18.73 -23.92
C ILE A 153 -12.26 -19.72 -22.81
N LYS A 154 -11.22 -20.27 -22.18
CA LYS A 154 -11.36 -21.29 -21.14
C LYS A 154 -10.47 -20.97 -19.95
N VAL A 155 -11.02 -21.07 -18.74
CA VAL A 155 -10.26 -21.08 -17.48
C VAL A 155 -10.00 -22.52 -17.11
N GLU A 156 -8.75 -22.88 -16.86
CA GLU A 156 -8.33 -24.21 -16.46
C GLU A 156 -8.10 -24.31 -14.97
N THR A 157 -7.37 -23.35 -14.40
CA THR A 157 -7.17 -23.29 -12.95
C THR A 157 -7.32 -21.85 -12.42
N VAL A 158 -7.69 -21.74 -11.17
CA VAL A 158 -7.71 -20.46 -10.41
C VAL A 158 -6.89 -20.67 -9.14
N ASN A 159 -5.76 -19.98 -9.03
CA ASN A 159 -4.80 -20.14 -7.94
C ASN A 159 -4.34 -21.59 -7.74
N GLY A 160 -4.21 -22.35 -8.81
CA GLY A 160 -3.80 -23.76 -8.79
C GLY A 160 -4.91 -24.76 -8.43
N MET A 161 -6.13 -24.29 -8.16
CA MET A 161 -7.31 -25.11 -7.87
C MET A 161 -8.22 -25.22 -9.08
N GLU A 162 -9.11 -26.23 -9.09
CA GLU A 162 -10.22 -26.28 -10.03
C GLU A 162 -11.13 -25.05 -9.87
N PRO A 163 -11.66 -24.47 -10.97
CA PRO A 163 -12.42 -23.21 -10.91
C PRO A 163 -13.66 -23.26 -10.01
N ASP A 164 -14.36 -24.39 -9.93
CA ASP A 164 -15.53 -24.56 -9.08
C ASP A 164 -15.19 -24.62 -7.58
N GLU A 165 -14.05 -25.23 -7.24
CA GLU A 165 -13.51 -25.25 -5.88
C GLU A 165 -13.05 -23.84 -5.49
N ALA A 166 -12.32 -23.14 -6.35
CA ALA A 166 -11.86 -21.78 -6.14
C ALA A 166 -12.98 -20.78 -5.86
N LYS A 167 -14.19 -21.03 -6.41
CA LYS A 167 -15.38 -20.21 -6.20
C LYS A 167 -15.91 -20.25 -4.77
N GLN A 168 -15.66 -21.34 -4.04
CA GLN A 168 -16.15 -21.54 -2.66
C GLN A 168 -15.27 -20.86 -1.61
N ARG A 169 -14.14 -20.27 -1.97
CA ARG A 169 -13.22 -19.58 -1.05
C ARG A 169 -13.93 -18.48 -0.25
N ILE A 170 -13.61 -18.40 1.02
CA ILE A 170 -14.06 -17.30 1.88
C ILE A 170 -13.37 -16.02 1.43
N GLU A 171 -14.11 -14.93 1.31
CA GLU A 171 -13.53 -13.62 0.96
C GLU A 171 -12.67 -13.10 2.11
N PHE A 172 -11.52 -12.48 1.77
CA PHE A 172 -10.59 -11.91 2.75
C PHE A 172 -11.27 -10.98 3.77
N ALA A 173 -12.25 -10.20 3.34
CA ALA A 173 -12.99 -9.28 4.21
C ALA A 173 -13.86 -9.99 5.27
N LYS A 174 -14.18 -11.26 5.06
CA LYS A 174 -15.00 -12.08 5.98
C LYS A 174 -14.14 -12.91 6.95
N LEU A 175 -12.82 -12.96 6.75
CA LEU A 175 -11.90 -13.65 7.63
C LEU A 175 -11.75 -12.90 8.95
N VAL A 176 -11.70 -13.62 10.07
CA VAL A 176 -11.62 -13.05 11.42
C VAL A 176 -10.18 -12.64 11.73
N PRO A 177 -9.91 -11.34 11.99
CA PRO A 177 -8.57 -10.86 12.27
C PRO A 177 -8.16 -11.09 13.72
N LEU A 178 -6.93 -11.56 13.92
CA LEU A 178 -6.30 -11.73 15.23
C LEU A 178 -5.03 -10.86 15.34
N TYR A 179 -4.57 -10.65 16.58
CA TYR A 179 -3.21 -10.15 16.81
C TYR A 179 -2.18 -11.17 16.34
N PRO A 180 -0.97 -10.73 15.95
CA PRO A 180 0.16 -11.62 15.70
C PRO A 180 0.44 -12.47 16.94
N GLN A 181 0.52 -13.79 16.76
CA GLN A 181 0.79 -14.76 17.82
C GLN A 181 2.00 -15.63 17.52
N GLU A 182 2.25 -15.91 16.25
CA GLU A 182 3.40 -16.67 15.78
C GLU A 182 4.50 -15.71 15.31
N ARG A 183 5.71 -15.90 15.88
CA ARG A 183 6.85 -15.03 15.60
C ARG A 183 7.55 -15.42 14.30
N LEU A 184 7.82 -14.43 13.45
CA LEU A 184 8.77 -14.53 12.35
C LEU A 184 10.18 -14.21 12.89
N ARG A 185 10.94 -15.23 13.24
CA ARG A 185 12.31 -15.03 13.73
C ARG A 185 13.22 -14.63 12.58
N LEU A 186 14.02 -13.60 12.81
CA LEU A 186 14.93 -13.04 11.81
C LEU A 186 16.39 -13.42 12.06
N GLU A 187 16.71 -13.94 13.25
CA GLU A 187 18.04 -14.44 13.55
C GLU A 187 18.41 -15.60 12.62
N THR A 188 19.54 -15.48 11.92
CA THR A 188 20.11 -16.52 11.03
C THR A 188 21.53 -16.86 11.46
N GLU A 189 22.53 -16.21 10.89
CA GLU A 189 23.92 -16.44 11.23
C GLU A 189 24.41 -15.53 12.37
N PRO A 190 25.36 -15.99 13.24
CA PRO A 190 25.87 -15.21 14.36
C PRO A 190 26.39 -13.82 13.99
N GLY A 191 27.00 -13.71 12.80
CA GLY A 191 27.59 -12.47 12.29
C GLY A 191 26.60 -11.44 11.76
N ILE A 192 25.33 -11.82 11.48
CA ILE A 192 24.32 -10.92 10.94
C ILE A 192 23.61 -10.18 12.08
N LEU A 193 24.28 -9.13 12.60
CA LEU A 193 23.78 -8.39 13.76
C LEU A 193 22.46 -7.67 13.50
N THR A 194 22.17 -7.25 12.27
CA THR A 194 20.95 -6.50 11.90
C THR A 194 19.70 -7.27 12.30
N THR A 195 19.57 -8.51 11.87
CA THR A 195 18.40 -9.34 12.14
C THR A 195 18.32 -9.75 13.61
N ARG A 196 19.45 -10.00 14.25
CA ARG A 196 19.53 -10.29 15.68
C ARG A 196 19.04 -9.12 16.54
N ILE A 197 19.44 -7.90 16.18
CA ILE A 197 18.99 -6.68 16.87
C ILE A 197 17.49 -6.46 16.68
N ILE A 198 16.98 -6.62 15.45
CA ILE A 198 15.55 -6.45 15.19
C ILE A 198 14.71 -7.43 16.02
N ASP A 199 15.14 -8.69 16.10
CA ASP A 199 14.47 -9.71 16.92
C ASP A 199 14.37 -9.33 18.40
N LEU A 200 15.36 -8.59 18.93
CA LEU A 200 15.38 -8.16 20.33
C LEU A 200 14.59 -6.88 20.58
N VAL A 201 14.64 -5.93 19.63
CA VAL A 201 14.07 -4.58 19.86
C VAL A 201 12.70 -4.38 19.23
N SER A 202 12.37 -5.10 18.15
CA SER A 202 11.09 -4.98 17.44
C SER A 202 10.70 -6.33 16.85
N PRO A 203 10.34 -7.31 17.67
CA PRO A 203 9.98 -8.63 17.18
C PRO A 203 8.79 -8.56 16.23
N ILE A 204 8.85 -9.36 15.17
CA ILE A 204 7.84 -9.39 14.12
C ILE A 204 7.07 -10.69 14.22
N GLY A 205 5.75 -10.61 14.16
CA GLY A 205 4.87 -11.78 14.10
C GLY A 205 4.11 -11.87 12.77
N LYS A 206 3.63 -13.07 12.45
CA LYS A 206 2.71 -13.31 11.34
C LYS A 206 1.46 -12.46 11.51
N GLY A 207 1.14 -11.61 10.51
CA GLY A 207 0.06 -10.63 10.61
C GLY A 207 0.46 -9.24 11.10
N GLN A 208 1.75 -8.97 11.29
CA GLN A 208 2.27 -7.68 11.77
C GLN A 208 2.04 -6.55 10.75
N ARG A 209 1.67 -5.36 11.26
CA ARG A 209 1.71 -4.09 10.52
C ARG A 209 2.87 -3.26 11.02
N GLY A 210 4.03 -3.39 10.38
CA GLY A 210 5.26 -2.75 10.81
C GLY A 210 5.64 -1.56 9.96
N LEU A 211 6.10 -0.49 10.61
CA LEU A 211 6.73 0.65 9.96
C LEU A 211 8.25 0.61 10.21
N ILE A 212 9.01 0.68 9.13
CA ILE A 212 10.46 0.90 9.16
C ILE A 212 10.68 2.38 8.88
N VAL A 213 10.80 3.16 9.94
CA VAL A 213 10.93 4.61 9.87
C VAL A 213 12.37 4.98 9.57
N SER A 214 12.61 5.56 8.41
CA SER A 214 13.97 5.79 7.91
C SER A 214 14.16 7.21 7.38
N PRO A 215 15.06 7.99 7.98
CA PRO A 215 15.57 9.17 7.31
C PRO A 215 16.43 8.78 6.10
N PRO A 216 16.64 9.70 5.14
CA PRO A 216 17.49 9.44 3.99
C PRO A 216 18.91 9.01 4.40
N LYS A 217 19.47 8.00 3.70
CA LYS A 217 20.80 7.45 3.90
C LYS A 217 21.05 6.74 5.24
N ALA A 218 20.00 6.30 5.94
CA ALA A 218 20.11 5.56 7.21
C ALA A 218 20.27 4.04 7.05
N GLY A 219 20.38 3.52 5.82
CA GLY A 219 20.57 2.09 5.58
C GLY A 219 19.27 1.30 5.38
N LYS A 220 18.19 1.96 4.95
CA LYS A 220 16.88 1.37 4.67
C LYS A 220 16.95 0.07 3.85
N THR A 221 17.60 0.11 2.69
CA THR A 221 17.69 -1.01 1.75
C THR A 221 18.44 -2.20 2.36
N MET A 222 19.51 -1.96 3.13
CA MET A 222 20.26 -3.01 3.84
C MET A 222 19.36 -3.74 4.87
N VAL A 223 18.54 -2.98 5.59
CA VAL A 223 17.61 -3.56 6.58
C VAL A 223 16.52 -4.38 5.89
N LEU A 224 15.94 -3.89 4.80
CA LEU A 224 14.93 -4.62 4.03
C LEU A 224 15.49 -5.93 3.45
N GLN A 225 16.68 -5.89 2.85
CA GLN A 225 17.34 -7.08 2.32
C GLN A 225 17.66 -8.09 3.43
N ALA A 226 18.14 -7.63 4.58
CA ALA A 226 18.41 -8.49 5.73
C ALA A 226 17.13 -9.18 6.22
N ILE A 227 16.02 -8.45 6.35
CA ILE A 227 14.72 -9.00 6.74
C ILE A 227 14.22 -10.01 5.69
N ALA A 228 14.27 -9.65 4.39
CA ALA A 228 13.86 -10.53 3.29
C ALA A 228 14.60 -11.87 3.31
N ASN A 229 15.93 -11.81 3.41
CA ASN A 229 16.78 -13.00 3.43
C ASN A 229 16.56 -13.85 4.70
N ALA A 230 16.33 -13.21 5.84
CA ALA A 230 16.03 -13.92 7.08
C ALA A 230 14.69 -14.67 7.00
N ILE A 231 13.64 -14.03 6.46
CA ILE A 231 12.33 -14.66 6.28
C ILE A 231 12.43 -15.86 5.35
N THR A 232 13.08 -15.72 4.20
CA THR A 232 13.22 -16.83 3.24
C THR A 232 14.11 -17.97 3.76
N THR A 233 15.01 -17.70 4.69
CA THR A 233 15.87 -18.71 5.31
C THR A 233 15.14 -19.46 6.42
N ASN A 234 14.44 -18.75 7.29
CA ASN A 234 13.83 -19.31 8.50
C ASN A 234 12.39 -19.81 8.27
N ASN A 235 11.69 -19.23 7.30
CA ASN A 235 10.27 -19.51 6.99
C ASN A 235 10.08 -19.70 5.47
N PRO A 236 10.64 -20.80 4.89
CA PRO A 236 10.56 -21.06 3.45
C PRO A 236 9.13 -21.28 2.93
N GLU A 237 8.18 -21.59 3.82
CA GLU A 237 6.76 -21.74 3.53
C GLU A 237 6.06 -20.37 3.28
N VAL A 238 6.63 -19.28 3.75
CA VAL A 238 6.06 -17.94 3.62
C VAL A 238 6.22 -17.42 2.19
N HIS A 239 5.14 -16.95 1.61
CA HIS A 239 5.20 -16.25 0.34
C HIS A 239 5.66 -14.80 0.55
N LEU A 240 6.92 -14.53 0.15
CA LEU A 240 7.51 -13.21 0.27
C LEU A 240 7.31 -12.39 -1.00
N MET A 241 6.69 -11.22 -0.86
CA MET A 241 6.50 -10.22 -1.90
C MET A 241 7.26 -8.95 -1.53
N VAL A 242 8.08 -8.44 -2.45
CA VAL A 242 8.77 -7.15 -2.29
C VAL A 242 8.19 -6.16 -3.28
N VAL A 243 7.50 -5.15 -2.78
CA VAL A 243 6.80 -4.14 -3.59
C VAL A 243 7.60 -2.84 -3.54
N LEU A 244 8.20 -2.49 -4.69
CA LEU A 244 9.05 -1.31 -4.85
C LEU A 244 8.29 -0.25 -5.66
N VAL A 245 8.04 0.90 -5.04
CA VAL A 245 7.26 1.99 -5.62
C VAL A 245 8.12 3.23 -5.76
N ASP A 246 8.24 3.76 -7.00
CA ASP A 246 9.03 4.94 -7.31
C ASP A 246 10.51 4.78 -6.90
N GLU A 247 11.04 3.54 -7.03
CA GLU A 247 12.44 3.22 -6.75
C GLU A 247 13.31 3.29 -8.01
N ARG A 248 14.61 3.33 -7.80
CA ARG A 248 15.60 3.39 -8.88
C ARG A 248 15.74 2.04 -9.56
N PRO A 249 15.91 2.00 -10.91
CA PRO A 249 16.08 0.73 -11.63
C PRO A 249 17.24 -0.13 -11.11
N GLU A 250 18.35 0.48 -10.69
CA GLU A 250 19.49 -0.22 -10.11
C GLU A 250 19.16 -0.85 -8.74
N GLU A 251 18.34 -0.20 -7.90
CA GLU A 251 17.89 -0.75 -6.61
C GLU A 251 16.90 -1.90 -6.81
N VAL A 252 16.05 -1.82 -7.84
CA VAL A 252 15.16 -2.92 -8.25
C VAL A 252 15.97 -4.13 -8.68
N THR A 253 16.97 -3.94 -9.55
CA THR A 253 17.83 -5.02 -10.02
C THR A 253 18.61 -5.67 -8.87
N ASP A 254 19.13 -4.86 -7.94
CA ASP A 254 19.83 -5.34 -6.76
C ASP A 254 18.91 -6.20 -5.88
N MET A 255 17.68 -5.75 -5.65
CA MET A 255 16.69 -6.51 -4.87
C MET A 255 16.34 -7.83 -5.55
N GLN A 256 16.12 -7.83 -6.88
CA GLN A 256 15.84 -9.04 -7.65
C GLN A 256 16.96 -10.08 -7.62
N ARG A 257 18.21 -9.64 -7.51
CA ARG A 257 19.38 -10.54 -7.46
C ARG A 257 19.64 -11.09 -6.07
N ASN A 258 19.35 -10.32 -5.04
CA ASN A 258 19.75 -10.63 -3.66
C ASN A 258 18.62 -11.21 -2.81
N VAL A 259 17.36 -11.15 -3.26
CA VAL A 259 16.20 -11.63 -2.50
C VAL A 259 15.52 -12.78 -3.22
N LYS A 260 15.31 -13.88 -2.52
CA LYS A 260 14.51 -15.01 -3.00
C LYS A 260 13.04 -14.76 -2.67
N GLY A 261 12.36 -13.98 -3.50
CA GLY A 261 10.96 -13.63 -3.32
C GLY A 261 10.39 -13.04 -4.62
N GLU A 262 9.10 -12.79 -4.63
CA GLU A 262 8.44 -12.13 -5.74
C GLU A 262 8.71 -10.63 -5.68
N VAL A 263 9.53 -10.08 -6.60
CA VAL A 263 9.84 -8.65 -6.66
C VAL A 263 8.93 -7.96 -7.67
N ILE A 264 8.12 -7.06 -7.18
CA ILE A 264 7.10 -6.31 -7.92
C ILE A 264 7.53 -4.84 -7.89
N ALA A 265 7.80 -4.25 -9.05
CA ALA A 265 8.38 -2.92 -9.07
C ALA A 265 7.71 -1.98 -10.08
N SER A 266 7.64 -0.71 -9.71
CA SER A 266 7.35 0.42 -10.59
C SER A 266 8.40 1.49 -10.34
N THR A 267 9.30 1.68 -11.31
CA THR A 267 10.46 2.57 -11.21
C THR A 267 10.07 4.05 -11.37
N PHE A 268 10.91 4.96 -10.91
CA PHE A 268 10.63 6.40 -10.84
C PHE A 268 10.33 7.07 -12.19
N ASP A 269 10.72 6.45 -13.29
CA ASP A 269 10.46 6.91 -14.66
C ASP A 269 9.04 6.63 -15.16
N ARG A 270 8.23 5.93 -14.36
CA ARG A 270 6.83 5.63 -14.68
C ARG A 270 5.86 6.66 -14.09
N PRO A 271 4.68 6.82 -14.70
CA PRO A 271 3.65 7.71 -14.16
C PRO A 271 3.09 7.22 -12.82
N ALA A 272 2.51 8.14 -12.06
CA ALA A 272 1.98 7.86 -10.71
C ALA A 272 0.87 6.78 -10.71
N GLU A 273 0.09 6.70 -11.78
CA GLU A 273 -0.96 5.70 -11.97
C GLU A 273 -0.38 4.27 -12.02
N ASP A 274 0.81 4.09 -12.60
CA ASP A 274 1.48 2.78 -12.62
C ASP A 274 1.89 2.35 -11.21
N HIS A 275 2.36 3.29 -10.39
CA HIS A 275 2.72 3.02 -8.99
C HIS A 275 1.51 2.54 -8.17
N THR A 276 0.37 3.20 -8.34
CA THR A 276 -0.86 2.82 -7.65
C THR A 276 -1.42 1.50 -8.15
N THR A 277 -1.40 1.27 -9.48
CA THR A 277 -1.86 0.03 -10.11
C THR A 277 -1.08 -1.19 -9.64
N VAL A 278 0.26 -1.09 -9.60
CA VAL A 278 1.13 -2.16 -9.10
C VAL A 278 0.83 -2.48 -7.65
N ALA A 279 0.73 -1.45 -6.79
CA ALA A 279 0.45 -1.66 -5.38
C ALA A 279 -0.94 -2.29 -5.15
N GLU A 280 -1.97 -1.83 -5.87
CA GLU A 280 -3.32 -2.38 -5.77
C GLU A 280 -3.40 -3.84 -6.20
N LEU A 281 -2.76 -4.19 -7.31
CA LEU A 281 -2.79 -5.58 -7.79
C LEU A 281 -1.96 -6.48 -6.87
N ALA A 282 -0.83 -6.00 -6.33
CA ALA A 282 0.01 -6.74 -5.41
C ALA A 282 -0.72 -7.07 -4.10
N ILE A 283 -1.41 -6.09 -3.49
CA ILE A 283 -2.17 -6.36 -2.25
C ILE A 283 -3.36 -7.28 -2.49
N GLU A 284 -4.04 -7.17 -3.63
CA GLU A 284 -5.13 -8.08 -3.97
C GLU A 284 -4.59 -9.50 -4.23
N ARG A 285 -3.43 -9.66 -4.89
CA ARG A 285 -2.76 -10.97 -5.02
C ARG A 285 -2.44 -11.57 -3.65
N ALA A 286 -1.85 -10.79 -2.75
CA ALA A 286 -1.55 -11.25 -1.39
C ALA A 286 -2.81 -11.73 -0.65
N LYS A 287 -3.92 -10.99 -0.75
CA LYS A 287 -5.20 -11.42 -0.15
C LYS A 287 -5.70 -12.74 -0.73
N ARG A 288 -5.52 -12.99 -2.04
CA ARG A 288 -5.90 -14.29 -2.66
C ARG A 288 -5.10 -15.43 -2.09
N LEU A 289 -3.80 -15.24 -1.85
CA LEU A 289 -2.95 -16.24 -1.20
C LEU A 289 -3.40 -16.52 0.24
N VAL A 290 -3.72 -15.49 1.01
CA VAL A 290 -4.22 -15.64 2.39
C VAL A 290 -5.58 -16.34 2.44
N GLU A 291 -6.48 -16.10 1.47
CA GLU A 291 -7.76 -16.83 1.35
C GLU A 291 -7.58 -18.34 1.16
N MET A 292 -6.41 -18.77 0.71
CA MET A 292 -6.02 -20.18 0.57
C MET A 292 -5.26 -20.72 1.79
N GLY A 293 -5.14 -19.93 2.86
CA GLY A 293 -4.44 -20.32 4.09
C GLY A 293 -2.93 -20.11 4.08
N HIS A 294 -2.37 -19.41 3.09
CA HIS A 294 -0.94 -19.11 3.06
C HIS A 294 -0.56 -17.97 3.98
N ASP A 295 0.65 -18.04 4.53
CA ASP A 295 1.31 -16.94 5.18
C ASP A 295 2.01 -16.08 4.13
N VAL A 296 1.67 -14.79 4.09
CA VAL A 296 2.23 -13.84 3.12
C VAL A 296 2.91 -12.70 3.85
N VAL A 297 4.12 -12.36 3.41
CA VAL A 297 4.85 -11.17 3.87
C VAL A 297 5.05 -10.21 2.71
N ILE A 298 4.60 -8.97 2.87
CA ILE A 298 4.88 -7.88 1.95
C ILE A 298 5.91 -6.94 2.57
N LEU A 299 7.02 -6.74 1.88
CA LEU A 299 7.97 -5.66 2.14
C LEU A 299 7.66 -4.52 1.16
N LEU A 300 7.14 -3.40 1.65
CA LEU A 300 6.79 -2.24 0.82
C LEU A 300 7.84 -1.14 0.94
N ASP A 301 8.48 -0.80 -0.13
CA ASP A 301 9.39 0.34 -0.23
C ASP A 301 8.92 1.36 -1.27
N SER A 302 8.29 2.48 -0.93
CA SER A 302 7.94 2.93 0.40
C SER A 302 6.47 3.40 0.47
N ILE A 303 5.89 3.36 1.66
CA ILE A 303 4.52 3.86 1.87
C ILE A 303 4.42 5.38 1.66
N THR A 304 5.49 6.11 1.92
CA THR A 304 5.56 7.56 1.67
C THR A 304 5.45 7.87 0.19
N ARG A 305 6.19 7.14 -0.66
CA ARG A 305 6.13 7.31 -2.12
C ARG A 305 4.81 6.83 -2.69
N LEU A 306 4.27 5.75 -2.16
CA LEU A 306 2.92 5.29 -2.51
C LEU A 306 1.86 6.35 -2.17
N GLY A 307 1.95 6.99 -1.01
CA GLY A 307 1.07 8.11 -0.63
C GLY A 307 1.20 9.30 -1.57
N ARG A 308 2.41 9.65 -2.00
CA ARG A 308 2.65 10.68 -3.02
C ARG A 308 2.03 10.33 -4.36
N ALA A 309 2.18 9.06 -4.80
CA ALA A 309 1.60 8.59 -6.05
C ALA A 309 0.07 8.70 -6.04
N TYR A 310 -0.57 8.29 -4.96
CA TYR A 310 -2.03 8.47 -4.82
C TYR A 310 -2.44 9.93 -4.77
N ASN A 311 -1.63 10.83 -4.19
CA ASN A 311 -1.94 12.25 -4.17
C ASN A 311 -1.92 12.90 -5.57
N ILE A 312 -1.18 12.30 -6.49
CA ILE A 312 -1.13 12.74 -7.90
C ILE A 312 -2.23 12.05 -8.72
N ALA A 313 -2.40 10.74 -8.55
CA ALA A 313 -3.26 9.90 -9.39
C ALA A 313 -4.75 9.93 -8.98
N ALA A 314 -5.04 10.14 -7.68
CA ALA A 314 -6.42 10.13 -7.21
C ALA A 314 -7.19 11.39 -7.62
N PRO A 315 -8.50 11.28 -7.94
CA PRO A 315 -9.34 12.45 -8.15
C PRO A 315 -9.35 13.35 -6.92
N ALA A 316 -9.16 14.65 -7.13
CA ALA A 316 -9.12 15.62 -6.06
C ALA A 316 -10.47 15.71 -5.32
N SER A 317 -10.47 15.51 -4.00
CA SER A 317 -11.67 15.70 -3.15
C SER A 317 -11.92 17.15 -2.78
N GLY A 318 -10.92 18.01 -2.96
CA GLY A 318 -10.94 19.42 -2.57
C GLY A 318 -10.63 19.67 -1.09
N ARG A 319 -10.42 18.61 -0.29
CA ARG A 319 -10.03 18.73 1.13
C ARG A 319 -8.52 18.57 1.27
N ILE A 320 -7.81 19.67 1.10
CA ILE A 320 -6.37 19.68 1.14
C ILE A 320 -5.88 19.87 2.59
N LEU A 321 -5.08 18.91 3.05
CA LEU A 321 -4.37 18.97 4.33
C LEU A 321 -3.10 19.83 4.21
N SER A 322 -2.44 20.10 5.35
CA SER A 322 -1.14 20.75 5.33
C SER A 322 -0.16 19.96 4.46
N GLY A 323 0.76 20.64 3.75
CA GLY A 323 1.72 19.99 2.84
C GLY A 323 1.14 19.63 1.46
N GLY A 324 -0.09 20.03 1.13
CA GLY A 324 -0.70 19.80 -0.19
C GLY A 324 -1.19 18.39 -0.42
N VAL A 325 -1.52 17.66 0.66
CA VAL A 325 -2.05 16.29 0.58
C VAL A 325 -3.58 16.33 0.52
N ASP A 326 -4.18 15.73 -0.48
CA ASP A 326 -5.62 15.52 -0.50
C ASP A 326 -6.01 14.41 0.49
N SER A 327 -7.00 14.68 1.35
CA SER A 327 -7.42 13.70 2.37
C SER A 327 -7.93 12.38 1.78
N ALA A 328 -8.51 12.40 0.57
CA ALA A 328 -8.95 11.19 -0.11
C ALA A 328 -7.78 10.32 -0.60
N ALA A 329 -6.64 10.93 -0.91
CA ALA A 329 -5.45 10.22 -1.38
C ALA A 329 -4.78 9.35 -0.31
N LEU A 330 -5.05 9.61 0.97
CA LEU A 330 -4.50 8.82 2.08
C LEU A 330 -5.27 7.52 2.35
N TYR A 331 -6.51 7.43 1.88
CA TYR A 331 -7.36 6.26 2.14
C TYR A 331 -6.86 4.96 1.46
N PRO A 332 -6.52 4.94 0.14
CA PRO A 332 -6.06 3.72 -0.51
C PRO A 332 -4.77 3.13 0.09
N PRO A 333 -3.69 3.90 0.33
CA PRO A 333 -2.50 3.35 0.98
C PRO A 333 -2.76 2.94 2.44
N LYS A 334 -3.71 3.58 3.13
CA LYS A 334 -4.17 3.14 4.45
C LYS A 334 -4.90 1.80 4.40
N LYS A 335 -5.74 1.59 3.38
CA LYS A 335 -6.40 0.31 3.10
C LYS A 335 -5.39 -0.78 2.75
N PHE A 336 -4.33 -0.45 2.01
CA PHE A 336 -3.22 -1.35 1.73
C PHE A 336 -2.55 -1.79 3.03
N PHE A 337 -2.01 -0.86 3.80
CA PHE A 337 -1.27 -1.15 5.04
C PHE A 337 -2.17 -1.78 6.12
N GLY A 338 -3.41 -1.32 6.23
CA GLY A 338 -4.41 -1.84 7.15
C GLY A 338 -4.93 -3.25 6.82
N ALA A 339 -4.59 -3.81 5.66
CA ALA A 339 -4.92 -5.19 5.32
C ALA A 339 -4.14 -6.22 6.15
N ALA A 340 -2.96 -5.86 6.68
CA ALA A 340 -2.13 -6.76 7.47
C ALA A 340 -2.85 -7.25 8.73
N ARG A 341 -2.94 -8.56 8.88
CA ARG A 341 -3.58 -9.25 10.01
C ARG A 341 -3.20 -10.73 10.06
N ASN A 342 -3.21 -11.29 11.24
CA ASN A 342 -3.26 -12.73 11.42
C ASN A 342 -4.72 -13.19 11.32
N ILE A 343 -4.97 -14.40 10.82
CA ILE A 343 -6.32 -14.92 10.55
C ILE A 343 -6.61 -16.12 11.45
N GLU A 344 -7.80 -16.13 12.04
CA GLU A 344 -8.29 -17.29 12.77
C GLU A 344 -8.50 -18.46 11.80
N GLY A 345 -7.94 -19.62 12.15
CA GLY A 345 -8.06 -20.83 11.33
C GLY A 345 -6.99 -21.01 10.24
N GLY A 346 -6.07 -20.08 10.11
CA GLY A 346 -4.89 -20.22 9.23
C GLY A 346 -4.69 -19.09 8.23
N GLY A 347 -3.43 -18.94 7.82
CA GLY A 347 -2.97 -17.88 6.95
C GLY A 347 -2.76 -16.55 7.68
N SER A 348 -1.87 -15.75 7.15
CA SER A 348 -1.59 -14.41 7.66
C SER A 348 -1.13 -13.46 6.56
N LEU A 349 -1.37 -12.18 6.75
CA LEU A 349 -0.80 -11.11 5.92
C LEU A 349 0.02 -10.18 6.80
N THR A 350 1.33 -10.24 6.65
CA THR A 350 2.28 -9.34 7.31
C THR A 350 2.70 -8.26 6.33
N ILE A 351 2.69 -7.00 6.74
CA ILE A 351 3.16 -5.89 5.92
C ILE A 351 4.19 -5.08 6.71
N LEU A 352 5.41 -5.03 6.18
CA LEU A 352 6.48 -4.18 6.68
C LEU A 352 6.73 -3.09 5.64
N ALA A 353 6.34 -1.86 5.96
CA ALA A 353 6.44 -0.74 5.05
C ALA A 353 7.51 0.25 5.50
N THR A 354 8.37 0.69 4.60
CA THR A 354 9.28 1.80 4.90
C THR A 354 8.54 3.13 4.84
N ALA A 355 8.80 3.98 5.81
CA ALA A 355 8.31 5.35 5.86
C ALA A 355 9.49 6.31 5.86
N LEU A 356 9.50 7.24 4.91
CA LEU A 356 10.54 8.27 4.82
C LEU A 356 10.22 9.44 5.74
N VAL A 357 11.19 9.80 6.58
CA VAL A 357 11.08 10.93 7.51
C VAL A 357 12.29 11.86 7.33
N ASP A 358 12.25 13.06 7.89
CA ASP A 358 13.34 14.05 7.83
C ASP A 358 13.79 14.36 6.38
N THR A 359 12.86 14.32 5.44
CA THR A 359 13.10 14.63 4.01
C THR A 359 13.07 16.12 3.73
N GLY A 360 12.62 16.94 4.69
CA GLY A 360 12.31 18.35 4.49
C GLY A 360 10.99 18.62 3.76
N SER A 361 10.22 17.58 3.46
CA SER A 361 8.93 17.67 2.79
C SER A 361 7.78 17.62 3.81
N ARG A 362 6.99 18.70 3.84
CA ARG A 362 5.78 18.76 4.68
C ARG A 362 4.74 17.71 4.30
N MET A 363 4.71 17.34 3.02
CA MET A 363 3.85 16.23 2.53
C MET A 363 4.21 14.91 3.20
N ASP A 364 5.49 14.58 3.29
CA ASP A 364 5.96 13.34 3.89
C ASP A 364 5.66 13.27 5.39
N GLU A 365 5.76 14.40 6.09
CA GLU A 365 5.39 14.50 7.50
C GLU A 365 3.91 14.16 7.70
N VAL A 366 3.02 14.74 6.88
CA VAL A 366 1.58 14.46 6.94
C VAL A 366 1.28 13.00 6.62
N ILE A 367 1.91 12.45 5.58
CA ILE A 367 1.76 11.03 5.22
C ILE A 367 2.22 10.15 6.37
N PHE A 368 3.39 10.42 6.96
CA PHE A 368 3.92 9.62 8.06
C PHE A 368 3.01 9.65 9.30
N GLU A 369 2.55 10.82 9.74
CA GLU A 369 1.66 10.94 10.90
C GLU A 369 0.34 10.16 10.70
N GLU A 370 -0.17 10.08 9.47
CA GLU A 370 -1.37 9.32 9.15
C GLU A 370 -1.18 7.80 9.31
N PHE A 371 0.03 7.27 9.04
CA PHE A 371 0.33 5.85 9.15
C PHE A 371 0.85 5.42 10.52
N LYS A 372 1.49 6.31 11.26
CA LYS A 372 2.05 6.04 12.59
C LYS A 372 1.02 5.45 13.56
N GLY A 373 -0.22 5.97 13.53
CA GLY A 373 -1.31 5.44 14.35
C GLY A 373 -1.90 4.09 13.86
N THR A 374 -1.61 3.67 12.63
CA THR A 374 -2.14 2.44 12.03
C THR A 374 -1.25 1.23 12.30
N GLY A 375 0.05 1.43 12.42
CA GLY A 375 1.04 0.38 12.71
C GLY A 375 0.94 -0.17 14.13
N ASN A 376 1.36 -1.42 14.30
CA ASN A 376 1.52 -2.09 15.60
C ASN A 376 2.96 -2.55 15.86
N MET A 377 3.92 -2.14 15.03
CA MET A 377 5.36 -2.32 15.20
C MET A 377 6.07 -1.15 14.54
N GLU A 378 7.12 -0.65 15.16
CA GLU A 378 7.97 0.41 14.62
C GLU A 378 9.44 0.03 14.79
N LEU A 379 10.20 0.09 13.70
CA LEU A 379 11.64 -0.01 13.68
C LEU A 379 12.18 1.33 13.18
N LYS A 380 12.75 2.13 14.06
CA LYS A 380 13.27 3.44 13.73
C LYS A 380 14.76 3.39 13.42
N LEU A 381 15.14 3.93 12.27
CA LEU A 381 16.54 4.16 11.90
C LEU A 381 16.92 5.61 12.21
N GLU A 382 18.17 5.82 12.57
CA GLU A 382 18.69 7.12 12.95
C GLU A 382 19.85 7.55 12.06
N ARG A 383 19.71 8.74 11.44
CA ARG A 383 20.72 9.28 10.53
C ARG A 383 22.05 9.57 11.22
N LYS A 384 22.03 10.05 12.46
CA LYS A 384 23.25 10.37 13.20
C LYS A 384 24.14 9.16 13.42
N LEU A 385 23.57 7.97 13.59
CA LEU A 385 24.30 6.71 13.69
C LEU A 385 24.91 6.34 12.33
N ALA A 386 24.14 6.44 11.26
CA ALA A 386 24.59 6.15 9.91
C ALA A 386 25.72 7.09 9.45
N ASP A 387 25.65 8.39 9.78
CA ASP A 387 26.69 9.36 9.50
C ASP A 387 28.03 8.97 10.17
N LYS A 388 27.96 8.33 11.35
CA LYS A 388 29.10 7.75 12.07
C LYS A 388 29.49 6.34 11.62
N ARG A 389 28.83 5.81 10.56
CA ARG A 389 29.06 4.45 10.02
C ARG A 389 28.75 3.33 11.00
N ILE A 390 27.83 3.57 11.93
CA ILE A 390 27.31 2.56 12.85
C ILE A 390 26.09 1.92 12.15
N PHE A 391 26.22 0.63 11.79
CA PHE A 391 25.16 -0.15 11.14
C PHE A 391 24.96 -1.49 11.86
N PRO A 392 23.67 -1.92 12.05
CA PRO A 392 22.45 -1.22 11.67
C PRO A 392 22.24 0.06 12.49
N ALA A 393 21.81 1.14 11.83
CA ALA A 393 21.61 2.43 12.47
C ALA A 393 20.23 2.49 13.20
N VAL A 394 19.95 1.52 14.05
CA VAL A 394 18.69 1.35 14.76
C VAL A 394 18.65 2.19 16.03
N ASP A 395 17.57 2.99 16.17
CA ASP A 395 17.23 3.62 17.45
C ASP A 395 16.48 2.62 18.33
N ILE A 396 17.18 2.06 19.31
CA ILE A 396 16.64 1.03 20.21
C ILE A 396 15.47 1.59 21.05
N ASN A 397 15.58 2.85 21.50
CA ASN A 397 14.64 3.44 22.42
C ASN A 397 13.30 3.77 21.76
N GLN A 398 13.32 4.11 20.46
CA GLN A 398 12.13 4.46 19.70
C GLN A 398 11.59 3.30 18.85
N SER A 399 12.22 2.12 18.94
CA SER A 399 11.76 0.91 18.25
C SER A 399 11.01 -0.02 19.19
N GLY A 400 9.99 -0.70 18.70
CA GLY A 400 9.21 -1.64 19.51
C GLY A 400 8.01 -2.25 18.78
N THR A 401 7.44 -3.27 19.41
CA THR A 401 6.25 -3.98 18.94
C THR A 401 5.15 -3.92 19.99
N ARG A 402 3.94 -3.56 19.59
CA ARG A 402 2.77 -3.63 20.47
C ARG A 402 2.38 -5.09 20.67
N LYS A 403 2.02 -5.44 21.91
CA LYS A 403 1.65 -6.80 22.28
C LYS A 403 2.79 -7.80 22.05
N GLU A 404 4.05 -7.39 22.30
CA GLU A 404 5.22 -8.26 22.19
C GLU A 404 5.15 -9.49 23.11
N GLU A 405 4.36 -9.39 24.19
CA GLU A 405 4.09 -10.50 25.11
C GLU A 405 3.38 -11.69 24.45
N LEU A 406 2.71 -11.50 23.29
CA LEU A 406 2.13 -12.58 22.52
C LEU A 406 3.14 -13.31 21.63
N LEU A 407 4.33 -12.71 21.41
CA LEU A 407 5.37 -13.19 20.51
C LEU A 407 6.56 -13.81 21.24
N MET A 408 6.63 -13.67 22.55
CA MET A 408 7.76 -14.12 23.37
C MET A 408 7.29 -15.04 24.49
N SER A 409 8.15 -15.97 24.92
CA SER A 409 7.92 -16.70 26.16
C SER A 409 7.96 -15.74 27.36
N PRO A 410 7.30 -16.06 28.50
CA PRO A 410 7.34 -15.22 29.69
C PRO A 410 8.76 -14.97 30.20
N GLU A 411 9.64 -15.97 30.08
CA GLU A 411 11.04 -15.84 30.47
C GLU A 411 11.82 -14.90 29.52
N GLU A 412 11.67 -15.09 28.21
CA GLU A 412 12.29 -14.23 27.18
C GLU A 412 11.84 -12.77 27.38
N LEU A 413 10.56 -12.55 27.63
CA LEU A 413 9.98 -11.23 27.86
C LEU A 413 10.58 -10.54 29.09
N LYS A 414 10.66 -11.23 30.22
CA LYS A 414 11.28 -10.68 31.45
C LYS A 414 12.73 -10.25 31.23
N ILE A 415 13.52 -11.07 30.52
CA ILE A 415 14.92 -10.75 30.23
C ILE A 415 15.02 -9.58 29.25
N ASN A 416 14.18 -9.55 28.23
CA ASN A 416 14.13 -8.47 27.25
C ASN A 416 13.76 -7.12 27.90
N TRP A 417 12.81 -7.10 28.83
CA TRP A 417 12.49 -5.90 29.59
C TRP A 417 13.65 -5.43 30.48
N LYS A 418 14.42 -6.34 31.10
CA LYS A 418 15.65 -5.97 31.82
C LYS A 418 16.67 -5.36 30.88
N LEU A 419 16.90 -5.98 29.72
CA LEU A 419 17.78 -5.45 28.67
C LEU A 419 17.38 -4.04 28.26
N ARG A 420 16.09 -3.84 27.95
CA ARG A 420 15.56 -2.52 27.56
C ARG A 420 15.78 -1.45 28.63
N ARG A 421 15.56 -1.77 29.92
CA ARG A 421 15.82 -0.82 31.01
C ARG A 421 17.29 -0.37 31.04
N VAL A 422 18.24 -1.28 30.81
CA VAL A 422 19.66 -0.95 30.75
C VAL A 422 19.96 -0.08 29.53
N LEU A 423 19.46 -0.43 28.37
CA LEU A 423 19.72 0.31 27.13
C LEU A 423 19.07 1.69 27.13
N THR A 424 17.89 1.84 27.70
CA THR A 424 17.17 3.15 27.81
C THR A 424 17.88 4.15 28.73
N ALA A 425 18.69 3.67 29.67
CA ALA A 425 19.50 4.53 30.55
C ALA A 425 20.74 5.13 29.85
N LEU A 426 21.08 4.62 28.64
CA LEU A 426 22.21 5.08 27.85
C LEU A 426 21.78 6.04 26.74
N ASP A 427 22.72 6.84 26.25
CA ASP A 427 22.45 7.57 25.02
C ASP A 427 22.32 6.63 23.82
N GLN A 428 21.71 7.12 22.74
CA GLN A 428 21.36 6.34 21.57
C GLN A 428 22.55 5.60 20.94
N GLN A 429 23.73 6.26 20.86
CA GLN A 429 24.93 5.65 20.31
C GLN A 429 25.51 4.58 21.26
N GLN A 430 25.62 4.91 22.53
CA GLN A 430 26.12 3.98 23.53
C GLN A 430 25.25 2.72 23.63
N ALA A 431 23.94 2.87 23.55
CA ALA A 431 22.99 1.75 23.57
C ALA A 431 23.22 0.78 22.42
N ILE A 432 23.31 1.26 21.19
CA ILE A 432 23.51 0.40 20.02
C ILE A 432 24.92 -0.22 19.99
N GLU A 433 25.96 0.53 20.33
CA GLU A 433 27.31 0.03 20.35
C GLU A 433 27.52 -1.04 21.45
N LEU A 434 26.93 -0.84 22.64
CA LEU A 434 26.95 -1.83 23.71
C LEU A 434 26.25 -3.12 23.28
N LEU A 435 25.02 -2.97 22.70
CA LEU A 435 24.26 -4.13 22.24
C LEU A 435 25.01 -4.90 21.15
N MET A 436 25.57 -4.21 20.15
CA MET A 436 26.39 -4.84 19.10
C MET A 436 27.62 -5.56 19.64
N THR A 437 28.33 -4.94 20.60
CA THR A 437 29.51 -5.53 21.22
C THR A 437 29.14 -6.82 21.95
N LYS A 438 28.10 -6.80 22.74
CA LYS A 438 27.65 -7.98 23.50
C LYS A 438 27.08 -9.08 22.60
N LEU A 439 26.39 -8.73 21.51
CA LEU A 439 25.94 -9.71 20.53
C LEU A 439 27.06 -10.42 19.81
N ARG A 440 28.20 -9.74 19.55
CA ARG A 440 29.39 -10.37 18.95
C ARG A 440 30.04 -11.41 19.86
N GLU A 441 29.88 -11.29 21.19
CA GLU A 441 30.37 -12.25 22.17
C GLU A 441 29.52 -13.53 22.24
N SER A 442 28.35 -13.56 21.62
CA SER A 442 27.39 -14.67 21.65
C SER A 442 27.07 -15.18 20.25
N LYS A 443 26.79 -16.47 20.11
CA LYS A 443 26.43 -17.09 18.84
C LYS A 443 24.93 -16.89 18.49
N THR A 444 24.07 -16.84 19.52
CA THR A 444 22.61 -16.72 19.33
C THR A 444 22.04 -15.69 20.30
N ASN A 445 20.82 -15.18 19.96
CA ASN A 445 20.09 -14.28 20.84
C ASN A 445 19.70 -14.97 22.15
N MET A 446 19.41 -16.27 22.12
CA MET A 446 19.12 -17.04 23.33
C MET A 446 20.35 -17.13 24.26
N GLU A 447 21.51 -17.38 23.70
CA GLU A 447 22.79 -17.38 24.48
C GLU A 447 23.05 -16.00 25.11
N PHE A 448 22.85 -14.92 24.31
CA PHE A 448 22.98 -13.55 24.77
C PHE A 448 22.01 -13.23 25.92
N LEU A 449 20.72 -13.56 25.78
CA LEU A 449 19.74 -13.36 26.83
C LEU A 449 20.04 -14.12 28.11
N ASN A 450 20.54 -15.37 28.00
CA ASN A 450 20.98 -16.15 29.14
C ASN A 450 22.18 -15.53 29.87
N GLN A 451 23.10 -14.89 29.12
CA GLN A 451 24.23 -14.17 29.73
C GLN A 451 23.74 -12.93 30.49
N ILE A 452 22.79 -12.19 29.95
CA ILE A 452 22.19 -11.03 30.64
C ILE A 452 21.48 -11.47 31.92
N GLN A 453 20.71 -12.56 31.89
CA GLN A 453 20.07 -13.08 33.07
C GLN A 453 21.04 -13.36 34.24
N LYS A 454 22.21 -13.88 33.90
CA LYS A 454 23.25 -14.21 34.90
C LYS A 454 24.05 -13.00 35.41
N THR A 455 24.24 -11.98 34.58
CA THR A 455 25.09 -10.84 34.88
C THR A 455 24.36 -9.65 35.48
N THR A 456 23.02 -9.58 35.31
CA THR A 456 22.25 -8.50 35.90
C THR A 456 21.74 -8.91 37.27
N PRO A 457 22.19 -8.27 38.39
CA PRO A 457 21.71 -8.57 39.73
C PRO A 457 20.20 -8.45 39.77
N GLY A 458 19.55 -9.41 40.45
CA GLY A 458 18.09 -9.40 40.62
C GLY A 458 17.63 -8.09 41.27
N ILE A 459 16.95 -7.25 40.52
CA ILE A 459 16.12 -6.19 41.10
C ILE A 459 14.96 -6.92 41.76
N PRO A 460 14.67 -6.67 43.05
CA PRO A 460 13.53 -7.31 43.72
C PRO A 460 12.25 -7.04 42.92
N ASP A 461 11.48 -8.10 42.66
CA ASP A 461 10.14 -7.97 42.11
C ASP A 461 9.31 -7.13 43.08
N THR A 462 9.02 -5.88 42.72
CA THR A 462 8.06 -5.03 43.42
C THR A 462 6.61 -5.28 42.95
N SER A 463 6.27 -6.50 42.62
CA SER A 463 4.91 -6.90 42.19
C SER A 463 4.16 -7.76 43.18
N ASP A 464 4.56 -7.80 44.48
CA ASP A 464 3.77 -8.39 45.55
C ASP A 464 3.30 -7.33 46.56
N SER A 465 2.61 -6.29 46.07
CA SER A 465 1.77 -5.43 46.91
C SER A 465 0.79 -4.66 46.01
N GLU A 466 -0.32 -5.24 45.72
CA GLU A 466 -1.73 -4.82 45.82
C GLU A 466 -2.64 -5.63 44.95
#